data_ddc531c59497e1bc1cdb87e70ab89070
#
_entry.id   ddc531c59497e1bc1cdb87e70ab89070
#
_cell.length_a   1.000
_cell.length_b   1.000
_cell.length_c   1.000
_cell.angle_alpha   90.00
_cell.angle_beta   90.00
_cell.angle_gamma   90.00
#
_symmetry.space_group_name_H-M   'P 1'
#
loop_
_entity.id
_entity.type
_entity.pdbx_description
1 polymer ?
#
loop_
_entity_poly.entity_id
_entity_poly.type
_entity_poly.pdbx_seq_one_letter_code
_entity_poly.pdbx_strand_id
1 'polypeptide(L)'
;MTLVGALRHVRMVPKMGDFENRNEHISSSDEFEMAQGAFVIRNCATEHAPLLLTLVDSIVQLAPLRHVVTPGGKAMSVEMTNCGTFGWVSDRQGYRYEKIDPTTGKPWPSMPSEFVDFAARAASKAGYSGFSPDVCLINRYAPGASMGMHQDRDECDFRQPIVSVSLGLSIRFRMGGRHRGGKTTSVMLHHGDVVVLGGSSRLAFHGVGVLQDGFHPLTGHSRFNLTFRRAF
;
A
#
# COMPACT_ATOMS: atom_id res chain seq x y z
N MET A 1 59.89 31.60 -14.13
CA MET A 1 59.61 30.47 -13.21
C MET A 1 58.32 30.77 -12.52
N THR A 2 57.25 30.16 -12.96
CA THR A 2 55.86 30.53 -12.70
C THR A 2 55.25 29.53 -11.70
N LEU A 3 54.78 30.04 -10.57
CA LEU A 3 54.02 29.27 -9.58
C LEU A 3 52.56 29.10 -10.06
N VAL A 4 52.09 27.88 -10.13
CA VAL A 4 50.71 27.54 -10.39
C VAL A 4 50.00 27.28 -9.05
N GLY A 5 49.04 28.14 -8.73
CA GLY A 5 48.21 28.03 -7.53
C GLY A 5 47.05 27.07 -7.75
N ALA A 6 46.92 26.08 -6.85
CA ALA A 6 45.79 25.15 -6.82
C ALA A 6 44.59 25.77 -6.12
N LEU A 7 43.51 25.99 -6.84
CA LEU A 7 42.18 26.36 -6.31
C LEU A 7 41.49 25.12 -5.71
N ARG A 8 41.31 25.14 -4.39
CA ARG A 8 40.46 24.17 -3.66
C ARG A 8 38.99 24.57 -3.82
N HIS A 9 38.22 23.72 -4.46
CA HIS A 9 36.77 23.84 -4.46
C HIS A 9 36.23 23.39 -3.09
N VAL A 10 35.74 24.37 -2.32
CA VAL A 10 34.94 24.14 -1.11
C VAL A 10 33.53 23.83 -1.55
N ARG A 11 33.07 22.59 -1.35
CA ARG A 11 31.66 22.20 -1.48
C ARG A 11 30.87 22.82 -0.31
N MET A 12 30.02 23.80 -0.62
CA MET A 12 29.00 24.27 0.33
C MET A 12 27.99 23.18 0.59
N VAL A 13 27.84 22.82 1.86
CA VAL A 13 26.73 22.02 2.39
C VAL A 13 25.56 22.98 2.61
N PRO A 14 24.35 22.75 2.08
CA PRO A 14 23.20 23.61 2.36
C PRO A 14 22.81 23.50 3.82
N LYS A 15 22.57 24.63 4.47
CA LYS A 15 22.06 24.73 5.83
C LYS A 15 20.61 24.22 5.89
N MET A 16 20.33 23.44 6.93
CA MET A 16 19.00 23.00 7.35
C MET A 16 18.17 24.25 7.74
N GLY A 17 17.16 24.57 6.97
CA GLY A 17 16.21 25.63 7.26
C GLY A 17 15.70 26.29 6.00
N ASP A 18 14.76 25.69 5.31
CA ASP A 18 13.80 26.31 4.40
C ASP A 18 12.89 25.21 3.81
N PHE A 19 12.12 24.54 4.70
CA PHE A 19 10.92 23.84 4.26
C PHE A 19 9.73 24.81 4.36
N GLU A 20 9.74 25.82 3.50
CA GLU A 20 8.55 26.61 3.24
C GLU A 20 7.52 25.77 2.50
N ASN A 21 6.37 25.73 3.12
CA ASN A 21 5.05 25.29 2.74
C ASN A 21 4.76 25.47 1.23
N ARG A 22 5.15 24.50 0.40
CA ARG A 22 4.61 24.39 -0.96
C ARG A 22 3.27 23.70 -0.88
N ASN A 23 2.22 24.51 -0.78
CA ASN A 23 0.88 24.10 -1.19
C ASN A 23 0.92 23.84 -2.70
N GLU A 24 1.34 22.64 -3.11
CA GLU A 24 1.19 22.21 -4.50
C GLU A 24 -0.30 22.00 -4.75
N HIS A 25 -0.86 22.85 -5.59
CA HIS A 25 -2.14 22.66 -6.24
C HIS A 25 -2.08 21.35 -7.04
N ILE A 26 -2.51 20.23 -6.45
CA ILE A 26 -2.76 19.01 -7.19
C ILE A 26 -3.91 19.32 -8.14
N SER A 27 -3.65 19.24 -9.43
CA SER A 27 -4.63 19.41 -10.49
C SER A 27 -5.80 18.43 -10.27
N SER A 28 -7.03 18.86 -10.50
CA SER A 28 -8.24 18.04 -10.39
C SER A 28 -8.27 16.82 -11.34
N SER A 29 -7.25 16.65 -12.19
CA SER A 29 -7.06 15.50 -13.07
C SER A 29 -6.38 14.29 -12.40
N ASP A 30 -5.81 14.46 -11.21
CA ASP A 30 -5.01 13.42 -10.53
C ASP A 30 -5.84 12.55 -9.59
N GLU A 31 -7.11 12.87 -9.37
CA GLU A 31 -8.05 12.11 -8.55
C GLU A 31 -9.35 11.87 -9.31
N PHE A 32 -9.87 10.66 -9.29
CA PHE A 32 -11.17 10.34 -9.84
C PHE A 32 -11.89 9.26 -9.04
N GLU A 33 -13.20 9.34 -9.01
CA GLU A 33 -14.07 8.38 -8.37
C GLU A 33 -14.44 7.25 -9.36
N MET A 34 -14.01 6.01 -9.08
CA MET A 34 -14.35 4.83 -9.88
C MET A 34 -15.81 4.41 -9.69
N ALA A 35 -16.31 4.56 -8.47
CA ALA A 35 -17.69 4.33 -8.05
C ALA A 35 -17.88 5.06 -6.72
N GLN A 36 -19.12 5.30 -6.33
CA GLN A 36 -19.45 6.05 -5.11
C GLN A 36 -18.68 5.53 -3.89
N GLY A 37 -17.76 6.35 -3.35
CA GLY A 37 -16.91 6.04 -2.23
C GLY A 37 -15.65 5.24 -2.58
N ALA A 38 -15.33 5.07 -3.87
CA ALA A 38 -14.09 4.43 -4.34
C ALA A 38 -13.29 5.42 -5.18
N PHE A 39 -12.15 5.86 -4.67
CA PHE A 39 -11.30 6.87 -5.29
C PHE A 39 -9.97 6.28 -5.74
N VAL A 40 -9.47 6.76 -6.87
CA VAL A 40 -8.09 6.54 -7.31
C VAL A 40 -7.38 7.89 -7.29
N ILE A 41 -6.30 8.00 -6.52
CA ILE A 41 -5.47 9.19 -6.41
C ILE A 41 -4.16 8.87 -7.12
N ARG A 42 -3.93 9.50 -8.27
CA ARG A 42 -2.74 9.27 -9.10
C ARG A 42 -1.50 9.86 -8.44
N ASN A 43 -0.39 9.15 -8.57
CA ASN A 43 0.95 9.60 -8.16
C ASN A 43 1.05 10.03 -6.68
N CYS A 44 0.03 9.77 -5.85
CA CYS A 44 -0.07 10.24 -4.47
C CYS A 44 1.11 9.78 -3.59
N ALA A 45 1.67 8.61 -3.88
CA ALA A 45 2.77 8.03 -3.12
C ALA A 45 4.13 8.13 -3.83
N THR A 46 4.23 8.71 -5.03
CA THR A 46 5.44 8.67 -5.86
C THR A 46 6.65 9.25 -5.13
N GLU A 47 6.53 10.44 -4.56
CA GLU A 47 7.62 11.09 -3.82
C GLU A 47 7.96 10.39 -2.50
N HIS A 48 6.96 9.72 -1.90
CA HIS A 48 7.11 8.97 -0.64
C HIS A 48 7.64 7.55 -0.86
N ALA A 49 7.61 7.05 -2.09
CA ALA A 49 7.88 5.64 -2.41
C ALA A 49 9.26 5.15 -1.92
N PRO A 50 10.36 5.88 -2.06
CA PRO A 50 11.66 5.42 -1.55
C PRO A 50 11.64 5.18 -0.04
N LEU A 51 11.03 6.10 0.73
CA LEU A 51 10.90 5.97 2.18
C LEU A 51 9.97 4.80 2.54
N LEU A 52 8.80 4.71 1.89
CA LEU A 52 7.84 3.63 2.15
C LEU A 52 8.47 2.24 1.89
N LEU A 53 9.26 2.09 0.82
CA LEU A 53 9.95 0.84 0.51
C LEU A 53 11.07 0.53 1.52
N THR A 54 11.83 1.52 1.98
CA THR A 54 12.83 1.34 3.04
C THR A 54 12.19 0.83 4.33
N LEU A 55 11.02 1.38 4.69
CA LEU A 55 10.26 0.94 5.86
C LEU A 55 9.70 -0.49 5.66
N VAL A 56 9.24 -0.82 4.45
CA VAL A 56 8.85 -2.21 4.10
C VAL A 56 10.02 -3.16 4.32
N ASP A 57 11.22 -2.83 3.86
CA ASP A 57 12.40 -3.68 4.02
C ASP A 57 12.72 -3.91 5.52
N SER A 58 12.61 -2.88 6.35
CA SER A 58 12.81 -2.98 7.80
C SER A 58 11.76 -3.90 8.45
N ILE A 59 10.50 -3.82 8.03
CA ILE A 59 9.43 -4.69 8.51
C ILE A 59 9.67 -6.14 8.08
N VAL A 60 10.07 -6.36 6.83
CA VAL A 60 10.34 -7.70 6.27
C VAL A 60 11.50 -8.40 6.97
N GLN A 61 12.50 -7.67 7.47
CA GLN A 61 13.58 -8.23 8.29
C GLN A 61 13.07 -8.80 9.62
N LEU A 62 12.01 -8.21 10.19
CA LEU A 62 11.43 -8.63 11.47
C LEU A 62 10.31 -9.66 11.30
N ALA A 63 9.51 -9.51 10.25
CA ALA A 63 8.42 -10.39 9.86
C ALA A 63 8.51 -10.70 8.36
N PRO A 64 9.20 -11.80 7.97
CA PRO A 64 9.47 -12.11 6.57
C PRO A 64 8.20 -12.32 5.74
N LEU A 65 8.26 -11.89 4.47
CA LEU A 65 7.23 -12.19 3.46
C LEU A 65 7.09 -13.70 3.26
N ARG A 66 5.86 -14.16 3.16
CA ARG A 66 5.55 -15.59 2.96
C ARG A 66 4.27 -15.79 2.16
N HIS A 67 4.19 -16.91 1.47
CA HIS A 67 2.93 -17.37 0.90
C HIS A 67 2.03 -17.91 2.02
N VAL A 68 0.83 -17.35 2.12
CA VAL A 68 -0.18 -17.86 3.03
C VAL A 68 -1.11 -18.84 2.29
N VAL A 69 -1.84 -19.66 3.01
CA VAL A 69 -2.82 -20.59 2.43
C VAL A 69 -4.24 -20.11 2.70
N THR A 70 -5.12 -20.34 1.73
CA THR A 70 -6.56 -20.13 1.94
C THR A 70 -7.12 -21.20 2.90
N PRO A 71 -8.31 -21.00 3.49
CA PRO A 71 -8.96 -22.04 4.31
C PRO A 71 -9.11 -23.39 3.59
N GLY A 72 -9.25 -23.39 2.26
CA GLY A 72 -9.26 -24.59 1.42
C GLY A 72 -7.87 -25.20 1.15
N GLY A 73 -6.80 -24.69 1.76
CA GLY A 73 -5.43 -25.21 1.63
C GLY A 73 -4.68 -24.80 0.36
N LYS A 74 -5.25 -23.95 -0.49
CA LYS A 74 -4.56 -23.44 -1.69
C LYS A 74 -3.59 -22.33 -1.30
N ALA A 75 -2.32 -22.45 -1.69
CA ALA A 75 -1.34 -21.39 -1.54
C ALA A 75 -1.72 -20.16 -2.39
N MET A 76 -1.63 -18.98 -1.81
CA MET A 76 -1.78 -17.72 -2.55
C MET A 76 -0.50 -17.44 -3.35
N SER A 77 -0.65 -16.90 -4.56
CA SER A 77 0.50 -16.52 -5.42
C SER A 77 1.20 -15.25 -4.96
N VAL A 78 0.63 -14.53 -4.00
CA VAL A 78 1.14 -13.28 -3.42
C VAL A 78 1.81 -13.60 -2.10
N GLU A 79 3.00 -13.05 -1.88
CA GLU A 79 3.66 -13.11 -0.58
C GLU A 79 3.19 -11.97 0.29
N MET A 80 3.03 -12.23 1.59
CA MET A 80 2.42 -11.31 2.53
C MET A 80 3.20 -11.22 3.82
N THR A 81 3.16 -10.04 4.44
CA THR A 81 3.49 -9.80 5.85
C THR A 81 2.63 -8.65 6.37
N ASN A 82 2.77 -8.34 7.66
CA ASN A 82 2.00 -7.27 8.28
C ASN A 82 2.90 -6.41 9.19
N CYS A 83 2.42 -5.21 9.49
CA CYS A 83 2.82 -4.42 10.64
C CYS A 83 1.63 -3.70 11.26
N GLY A 84 1.76 -3.33 12.54
CA GLY A 84 0.71 -2.68 13.33
C GLY A 84 0.37 -3.44 14.59
N THR A 85 -0.73 -3.04 15.24
CA THR A 85 -1.24 -3.70 16.44
C THR A 85 -1.74 -5.12 16.14
N PHE A 86 -2.23 -5.32 14.91
CA PHE A 86 -2.74 -6.59 14.40
C PHE A 86 -2.11 -6.91 13.05
N GLY A 87 -2.20 -8.16 12.63
CA GLY A 87 -1.92 -8.61 11.27
C GLY A 87 -3.05 -9.50 10.75
N TRP A 88 -3.36 -9.34 9.48
CA TRP A 88 -4.28 -10.25 8.81
C TRP A 88 -3.60 -11.59 8.54
N VAL A 89 -4.24 -12.67 8.93
CA VAL A 89 -3.74 -14.03 8.76
C VAL A 89 -4.76 -14.88 8.02
N SER A 90 -4.23 -15.85 7.27
CA SER A 90 -5.01 -16.83 6.52
C SER A 90 -4.37 -18.20 6.66
N ASP A 91 -5.14 -19.15 7.11
CA ASP A 91 -4.77 -20.56 7.24
C ASP A 91 -6.02 -21.44 7.16
N ARG A 92 -5.91 -22.73 7.48
CA ARG A 92 -7.05 -23.66 7.47
C ARG A 92 -8.15 -23.31 8.47
N GLN A 93 -7.84 -22.48 9.49
CA GLN A 93 -8.84 -22.02 10.48
C GLN A 93 -9.68 -20.85 9.96
N GLY A 94 -9.27 -20.20 8.88
CA GLY A 94 -10.00 -19.09 8.26
C GLY A 94 -9.17 -17.82 8.10
N TYR A 95 -9.88 -16.75 7.82
CA TYR A 95 -9.35 -15.38 7.73
C TYR A 95 -9.64 -14.65 9.03
N ARG A 96 -8.66 -13.96 9.58
CA ARG A 96 -8.82 -13.20 10.84
C ARG A 96 -7.69 -12.21 11.07
N TYR A 97 -7.87 -11.35 12.04
CA TYR A 97 -6.82 -10.49 12.59
C TYR A 97 -6.26 -11.07 13.87
N GLU A 98 -4.93 -11.12 14.00
CA GLU A 98 -4.20 -11.64 15.15
C GLU A 98 -3.18 -10.60 15.63
N LYS A 99 -2.99 -10.51 16.98
CA LYS A 99 -1.93 -9.68 17.57
C LYS A 99 -0.55 -10.31 17.45
N ILE A 100 -0.52 -11.62 17.40
CA ILE A 100 0.71 -12.43 17.34
C ILE A 100 0.81 -13.05 15.97
N ASP A 101 1.94 -12.94 15.34
CA ASP A 101 2.24 -13.64 14.10
C ASP A 101 2.29 -15.16 14.39
N PRO A 102 1.38 -15.96 13.83
CA PRO A 102 1.32 -17.39 14.12
C PRO A 102 2.56 -18.17 13.63
N THR A 103 3.34 -17.59 12.73
CA THR A 103 4.56 -18.22 12.21
C THR A 103 5.76 -17.99 13.12
N THR A 104 5.91 -16.77 13.64
CA THR A 104 7.06 -16.40 14.46
C THR A 104 6.79 -16.52 15.96
N GLY A 105 5.50 -16.56 16.36
CA GLY A 105 5.08 -16.51 17.76
C GLY A 105 5.34 -15.15 18.44
N LYS A 106 5.66 -14.11 17.66
CA LYS A 106 5.98 -12.76 18.16
C LYS A 106 4.87 -11.76 17.77
N PRO A 107 4.73 -10.64 18.47
CA PRO A 107 3.94 -9.53 17.99
C PRO A 107 4.41 -9.07 16.61
N TRP A 108 3.48 -8.57 15.79
CA TRP A 108 3.84 -7.94 14.53
C TRP A 108 4.75 -6.73 14.77
N PRO A 109 5.66 -6.39 13.83
CA PRO A 109 6.42 -5.15 13.90
C PRO A 109 5.50 -3.95 14.06
N SER A 110 5.88 -2.99 14.86
CA SER A 110 5.12 -1.74 15.01
C SER A 110 4.96 -1.06 13.65
N MET A 111 3.80 -0.45 13.41
CA MET A 111 3.58 0.35 12.20
C MET A 111 4.40 1.65 12.33
N PRO A 112 5.26 1.96 11.36
CA PRO A 112 5.97 3.25 11.34
C PRO A 112 5.00 4.43 11.34
N SER A 113 5.34 5.52 12.03
CA SER A 113 4.53 6.75 12.06
C SER A 113 4.30 7.31 10.65
N GLU A 114 5.30 7.22 9.77
CA GLU A 114 5.23 7.66 8.39
C GLU A 114 4.15 6.90 7.58
N PHE A 115 3.95 5.62 7.89
CA PHE A 115 2.86 4.82 7.31
C PHE A 115 1.50 5.33 7.77
N VAL A 116 1.35 5.57 9.09
CA VAL A 116 0.11 6.10 9.68
C VAL A 116 -0.23 7.47 9.08
N ASP A 117 0.75 8.38 9.05
CA ASP A 117 0.58 9.74 8.55
C ASP A 117 0.25 9.76 7.06
N PHE A 118 0.94 8.93 6.27
CA PHE A 118 0.65 8.81 4.84
C PHE A 118 -0.77 8.31 4.59
N ALA A 119 -1.17 7.21 5.28
CA ALA A 119 -2.50 6.62 5.12
C ALA A 119 -3.61 7.60 5.55
N ALA A 120 -3.41 8.33 6.66
CA ALA A 120 -4.35 9.35 7.12
C ALA A 120 -4.53 10.49 6.11
N ARG A 121 -3.42 11.00 5.53
CA ARG A 121 -3.48 12.04 4.49
C ARG A 121 -4.18 11.53 3.22
N ALA A 122 -3.87 10.33 2.77
CA ALA A 122 -4.48 9.75 1.58
C ALA A 122 -5.99 9.52 1.78
N ALA A 123 -6.41 9.03 2.95
CA ALA A 123 -7.82 8.89 3.31
C ALA A 123 -8.54 10.24 3.33
N SER A 124 -7.89 11.27 3.93
CA SER A 124 -8.45 12.62 4.02
C SER A 124 -8.66 13.27 2.65
N LYS A 125 -7.74 13.05 1.69
CA LYS A 125 -7.92 13.50 0.29
C LYS A 125 -9.19 12.92 -0.32
N ALA A 126 -9.48 11.65 -0.04
CA ALA A 126 -10.71 10.98 -0.51
C ALA A 126 -11.96 11.28 0.37
N GLY A 127 -11.91 12.30 1.24
CA GLY A 127 -13.03 12.71 2.09
C GLY A 127 -13.21 11.93 3.39
N TYR A 128 -12.25 11.06 3.76
CA TYR A 128 -12.30 10.26 4.99
C TYR A 128 -11.30 10.81 6.03
N SER A 129 -11.68 11.89 6.72
CA SER A 129 -10.86 12.48 7.77
C SER A 129 -10.83 11.62 9.04
N GLY A 130 -9.73 11.72 9.81
CA GLY A 130 -9.58 11.02 11.09
C GLY A 130 -9.29 9.52 10.95
N PHE A 131 -8.94 9.04 9.76
CA PHE A 131 -8.51 7.65 9.58
C PHE A 131 -7.20 7.39 10.31
N SER A 132 -7.20 6.40 11.18
CA SER A 132 -6.03 5.94 11.94
C SER A 132 -5.92 4.42 11.83
N PRO A 133 -5.10 3.90 10.92
CA PRO A 133 -4.97 2.46 10.73
C PRO A 133 -4.26 1.80 11.92
N ASP A 134 -4.66 0.58 12.24
CA ASP A 134 -4.02 -0.29 13.22
C ASP A 134 -3.37 -1.52 12.58
N VAL A 135 -3.57 -1.70 11.26
CA VAL A 135 -3.00 -2.76 10.42
C VAL A 135 -2.50 -2.19 9.10
N CYS A 136 -1.32 -2.61 8.69
CA CYS A 136 -0.87 -2.53 7.31
C CYS A 136 -0.52 -3.95 6.81
N LEU A 137 -1.33 -4.49 5.89
CA LEU A 137 -1.01 -5.71 5.15
C LEU A 137 -0.10 -5.33 3.98
N ILE A 138 1.10 -5.93 3.94
CA ILE A 138 2.11 -5.73 2.91
C ILE A 138 2.10 -6.93 1.98
N ASN A 139 1.78 -6.70 0.71
CA ASN A 139 1.73 -7.72 -0.34
C ASN A 139 2.87 -7.51 -1.33
N ARG A 140 3.63 -8.57 -1.65
CA ARG A 140 4.59 -8.59 -2.76
C ARG A 140 4.08 -9.50 -3.86
N TYR A 141 3.95 -8.94 -5.05
CA TYR A 141 3.59 -9.65 -6.27
C TYR A 141 4.84 -9.85 -7.12
N ALA A 142 5.14 -11.08 -7.48
CA ALA A 142 6.07 -11.43 -8.55
C ALA A 142 5.30 -11.58 -9.88
N PRO A 143 5.96 -11.57 -11.05
CA PRO A 143 5.33 -11.88 -12.33
C PRO A 143 4.53 -13.19 -12.25
N GLY A 144 3.31 -13.19 -12.79
CA GLY A 144 2.38 -14.31 -12.69
C GLY A 144 1.46 -14.28 -11.45
N ALA A 145 1.78 -13.52 -10.41
CA ALA A 145 0.92 -13.40 -9.23
C ALA A 145 -0.33 -12.56 -9.50
N SER A 146 -1.42 -12.88 -8.81
CA SER A 146 -2.69 -12.18 -8.90
C SER A 146 -3.48 -12.30 -7.60
N MET A 147 -4.48 -11.43 -7.42
CA MET A 147 -5.44 -11.52 -6.32
C MET A 147 -6.85 -11.58 -6.90
N GLY A 148 -7.55 -12.70 -6.70
CA GLY A 148 -8.92 -12.90 -7.16
C GLY A 148 -9.89 -11.88 -6.54
N MET A 149 -11.09 -11.77 -7.12
CA MET A 149 -12.14 -10.88 -6.60
C MET A 149 -12.56 -11.33 -5.19
N HIS A 150 -12.39 -10.46 -4.20
CA HIS A 150 -12.71 -10.67 -2.78
C HIS A 150 -13.31 -9.41 -2.17
N GLN A 151 -13.74 -9.51 -0.94
CA GLN A 151 -14.16 -8.38 -0.10
C GLN A 151 -13.27 -8.36 1.14
N ASP A 152 -12.86 -7.17 1.56
CA ASP A 152 -12.28 -6.95 2.88
C ASP A 152 -13.42 -6.76 3.88
N ARG A 153 -13.70 -7.80 4.67
CA ARG A 153 -14.87 -7.85 5.55
C ARG A 153 -14.58 -8.44 6.94
N ASP A 154 -13.31 -8.54 7.27
CA ASP A 154 -12.88 -9.13 8.54
C ASP A 154 -12.69 -8.06 9.63
N GLU A 155 -12.91 -6.76 9.29
CA GLU A 155 -12.83 -5.62 10.20
C GLU A 155 -14.13 -5.40 10.96
N CYS A 156 -14.03 -4.76 12.15
CA CYS A 156 -15.18 -4.51 13.01
C CYS A 156 -15.98 -3.23 12.65
N ASP A 157 -15.34 -2.24 12.00
CA ASP A 157 -15.99 -0.96 11.65
C ASP A 157 -15.85 -0.63 10.16
N PHE A 158 -16.88 -0.91 9.38
CA PHE A 158 -16.92 -0.62 7.95
C PHE A 158 -17.16 0.87 7.61
N ARG A 159 -17.29 1.76 8.59
CA ARG A 159 -17.29 3.22 8.37
C ARG A 159 -15.87 3.71 8.07
N GLN A 160 -14.86 2.97 8.51
CA GLN A 160 -13.46 3.25 8.24
C GLN A 160 -13.11 2.84 6.80
N PRO A 161 -12.37 3.69 6.05
CA PRO A 161 -11.94 3.34 4.71
C PRO A 161 -10.81 2.30 4.72
N ILE A 162 -10.52 1.77 3.53
CA ILE A 162 -9.28 1.08 3.23
C ILE A 162 -8.43 2.02 2.36
N VAL A 163 -7.15 2.14 2.67
CA VAL A 163 -6.17 2.85 1.84
C VAL A 163 -5.19 1.83 1.27
N SER A 164 -5.11 1.74 -0.06
CA SER A 164 -4.31 0.75 -0.78
C SER A 164 -3.31 1.45 -1.70
N VAL A 165 -2.02 1.35 -1.37
CA VAL A 165 -0.91 2.01 -2.07
C VAL A 165 -0.26 1.04 -3.04
N SER A 166 -0.01 1.45 -4.29
CA SER A 166 0.67 0.68 -5.32
C SER A 166 2.08 1.18 -5.54
N LEU A 167 3.08 0.32 -5.37
CA LEU A 167 4.50 0.63 -5.57
C LEU A 167 5.15 -0.38 -6.52
N GLY A 168 5.88 0.10 -7.52
CA GLY A 168 6.58 -0.74 -8.50
C GLY A 168 5.79 -0.98 -9.77
N LEU A 169 5.74 -2.22 -10.24
CA LEU A 169 5.13 -2.59 -11.52
C LEU A 169 3.63 -2.30 -11.56
N SER A 170 3.15 -1.90 -12.73
CA SER A 170 1.73 -1.61 -12.96
C SER A 170 0.88 -2.87 -12.98
N ILE A 171 -0.35 -2.76 -12.46
CA ILE A 171 -1.29 -3.88 -12.43
C ILE A 171 -2.72 -3.42 -12.72
N ARG A 172 -3.52 -4.28 -13.33
CA ARG A 172 -4.94 -4.01 -13.56
C ARG A 172 -5.73 -4.30 -12.29
N PHE A 173 -6.25 -3.25 -11.66
CA PHE A 173 -7.23 -3.32 -10.57
C PHE A 173 -8.64 -3.45 -11.15
N ARG A 174 -9.45 -4.31 -10.54
CA ARG A 174 -10.86 -4.50 -10.90
C ARG A 174 -11.73 -4.33 -9.68
N MET A 175 -12.86 -3.68 -9.86
CA MET A 175 -13.87 -3.48 -8.82
C MET A 175 -15.25 -3.80 -9.36
N GLY A 176 -16.05 -4.51 -8.59
CA GLY A 176 -17.45 -4.83 -8.84
C GLY A 176 -18.36 -4.20 -7.81
N GLY A 177 -19.57 -4.70 -7.70
CA GLY A 177 -20.52 -4.33 -6.66
C GLY A 177 -20.32 -5.10 -5.36
N ARG A 178 -21.30 -5.03 -4.46
CA ARG A 178 -21.32 -5.73 -3.16
C ARG A 178 -21.68 -7.22 -3.27
N HIS A 179 -22.09 -7.68 -4.45
CA HIS A 179 -22.43 -9.08 -4.72
C HIS A 179 -21.49 -9.65 -5.77
N ARG A 180 -21.15 -10.93 -5.64
CA ARG A 180 -20.28 -11.64 -6.58
C ARG A 180 -21.00 -11.82 -7.92
N GLY A 181 -20.27 -11.67 -9.05
CA GLY A 181 -20.77 -12.00 -10.39
C GLY A 181 -21.43 -10.84 -11.16
N GLY A 182 -21.39 -9.60 -10.65
CA GLY A 182 -21.88 -8.41 -11.38
C GLY A 182 -20.87 -7.85 -12.39
N LYS A 183 -21.26 -6.76 -13.08
CA LYS A 183 -20.34 -5.97 -13.93
C LYS A 183 -19.18 -5.43 -13.10
N THR A 184 -17.99 -5.39 -13.70
CA THR A 184 -16.80 -4.85 -13.06
C THR A 184 -16.25 -3.69 -13.87
N THR A 185 -15.78 -2.64 -13.17
CA THR A 185 -14.95 -1.58 -13.72
C THR A 185 -13.50 -1.92 -13.49
N SER A 186 -12.59 -1.49 -14.37
CA SER A 186 -11.16 -1.73 -14.18
C SER A 186 -10.33 -0.49 -14.49
N VAL A 187 -9.20 -0.37 -13.81
CA VAL A 187 -8.21 0.68 -14.01
C VAL A 187 -6.82 0.08 -13.91
N MET A 188 -5.86 0.64 -14.67
CA MET A 188 -4.44 0.34 -14.43
C MET A 188 -3.96 1.19 -13.27
N LEU A 189 -3.40 0.52 -12.24
CA LEU A 189 -2.69 1.18 -11.16
C LEU A 189 -1.21 1.16 -11.50
N HIS A 190 -0.60 2.33 -11.38
CA HIS A 190 0.82 2.57 -11.61
C HIS A 190 1.55 2.79 -10.28
N HIS A 191 2.86 2.91 -10.36
CA HIS A 191 3.69 3.29 -9.23
C HIS A 191 3.23 4.62 -8.62
N GLY A 192 3.02 4.64 -7.31
CA GLY A 192 2.57 5.82 -6.58
C GLY A 192 1.06 6.03 -6.53
N ASP A 193 0.26 5.26 -7.28
CA ASP A 193 -1.19 5.36 -7.21
C ASP A 193 -1.74 4.81 -5.88
N VAL A 194 -2.78 5.45 -5.38
CA VAL A 194 -3.50 5.04 -4.17
C VAL A 194 -4.96 4.82 -4.49
N VAL A 195 -5.50 3.71 -4.04
CA VAL A 195 -6.95 3.44 -4.04
C VAL A 195 -7.49 3.61 -2.63
N VAL A 196 -8.57 4.37 -2.49
CA VAL A 196 -9.30 4.49 -1.22
C VAL A 196 -10.70 3.91 -1.40
N LEU A 197 -11.05 2.91 -0.59
CA LEU A 197 -12.37 2.28 -0.60
C LEU A 197 -13.10 2.61 0.70
N GLY A 198 -14.22 3.31 0.60
CA GLY A 198 -15.04 3.67 1.76
C GLY A 198 -16.52 3.78 1.39
N GLY A 199 -17.35 4.18 2.33
CA GLY A 199 -18.78 4.37 2.14
C GLY A 199 -19.47 3.17 1.49
N SER A 200 -20.22 3.40 0.42
CA SER A 200 -20.93 2.34 -0.30
C SER A 200 -20.01 1.32 -0.99
N SER A 201 -18.76 1.71 -1.31
CA SER A 201 -17.76 0.84 -1.94
C SER A 201 -16.85 0.11 -0.95
N ARG A 202 -16.99 0.35 0.38
CA ARG A 202 -16.15 -0.29 1.40
C ARG A 202 -16.17 -1.82 1.34
N LEU A 203 -17.32 -2.38 1.02
CA LEU A 203 -17.55 -3.83 0.86
C LEU A 203 -17.72 -4.24 -0.62
N ALA A 204 -17.21 -3.46 -1.56
CA ALA A 204 -17.21 -3.85 -2.97
C ALA A 204 -16.24 -5.01 -3.23
N PHE A 205 -16.63 -5.97 -4.06
CA PHE A 205 -15.71 -6.99 -4.55
C PHE A 205 -14.62 -6.32 -5.39
N HIS A 206 -13.37 -6.61 -5.06
CA HIS A 206 -12.23 -6.07 -5.79
C HIS A 206 -11.10 -7.10 -5.87
N GLY A 207 -10.15 -6.84 -6.76
CA GLY A 207 -9.00 -7.70 -6.96
C GLY A 207 -8.07 -7.16 -8.03
N VAL A 208 -6.96 -7.85 -8.26
CA VAL A 208 -5.97 -7.47 -9.28
C VAL A 208 -5.71 -8.62 -10.24
N GLY A 209 -5.49 -8.26 -11.51
CA GLY A 209 -5.14 -9.20 -12.56
C GLY A 209 -3.76 -9.82 -12.35
N VAL A 210 -3.33 -10.63 -13.30
CA VAL A 210 -1.99 -11.22 -13.30
C VAL A 210 -0.95 -10.14 -13.54
N LEU A 211 0.05 -10.05 -12.64
CA LEU A 211 1.18 -9.15 -12.81
C LEU A 211 2.00 -9.60 -14.03
N GLN A 212 2.17 -8.71 -14.98
CA GLN A 212 3.03 -8.94 -16.12
C GLN A 212 4.51 -8.75 -15.74
N ASP A 213 5.41 -9.42 -16.43
CA ASP A 213 6.84 -9.19 -16.24
C ASP A 213 7.21 -7.77 -16.68
N GLY A 214 8.24 -7.24 -16.06
CA GLY A 214 8.75 -5.90 -16.29
C GLY A 214 9.84 -5.54 -15.29
N PHE A 215 10.35 -4.33 -15.37
CA PHE A 215 11.35 -3.82 -14.44
C PHE A 215 10.97 -2.41 -13.96
N HIS A 216 11.08 -2.19 -12.65
CA HIS A 216 10.90 -0.88 -12.03
C HIS A 216 12.15 -0.52 -11.21
N PRO A 217 12.70 0.70 -11.33
CA PRO A 217 13.98 1.07 -10.69
C PRO A 217 14.04 0.85 -9.18
N LEU A 218 12.92 1.01 -8.46
CA LEU A 218 12.86 0.86 -7.01
C LEU A 218 12.50 -0.55 -6.53
N THR A 219 11.81 -1.37 -7.35
CA THR A 219 11.27 -2.66 -6.89
C THR A 219 11.69 -3.85 -7.75
N GLY A 220 12.54 -3.61 -8.77
CA GLY A 220 12.95 -4.64 -9.71
C GLY A 220 11.75 -5.24 -10.44
N HIS A 221 11.64 -6.56 -10.44
CA HIS A 221 10.54 -7.32 -11.07
C HIS A 221 9.32 -7.49 -10.17
N SER A 222 9.15 -6.65 -9.15
CA SER A 222 8.07 -6.81 -8.18
C SER A 222 7.11 -5.62 -8.17
N ARG A 223 5.90 -5.89 -7.69
CA ARG A 223 4.96 -4.87 -7.23
C ARG A 223 4.71 -5.08 -5.75
N PHE A 224 4.81 -4.02 -4.97
CA PHE A 224 4.35 -3.98 -3.59
C PHE A 224 2.97 -3.30 -3.51
N ASN A 225 2.18 -3.77 -2.57
CA ASN A 225 0.92 -3.12 -2.23
C ASN A 225 0.81 -3.03 -0.70
N LEU A 226 0.64 -1.82 -0.21
CA LEU A 226 0.44 -1.54 1.21
C LEU A 226 -1.04 -1.27 1.44
N THR A 227 -1.71 -2.13 2.19
CA THR A 227 -3.14 -2.00 2.46
C THR A 227 -3.36 -1.67 3.93
N PHE A 228 -3.72 -0.41 4.19
CA PHE A 228 -3.98 0.12 5.51
C PHE A 228 -5.44 -0.05 5.88
N ARG A 229 -5.69 -0.55 7.08
CA ARG A 229 -7.03 -0.82 7.60
C ARG A 229 -7.11 -0.45 9.08
N ARG A 230 -8.34 -0.19 9.54
CA ARG A 230 -8.70 -0.19 10.95
C ARG A 230 -9.46 -1.47 11.23
N ALA A 231 -8.83 -2.42 11.93
CA ALA A 231 -9.43 -3.72 12.22
C ALA A 231 -10.36 -3.65 13.44
N PHE A 232 -10.03 -2.82 14.47
CA PHE A 232 -10.77 -2.70 15.73
C PHE A 232 -10.94 -1.26 16.21
#